data_6d6e7312ce0ca0443577cad69eb31776
#
_entry.id   6d6e7312ce0ca0443577cad69eb31776
#
_cell.length_a   1.000
_cell.length_b   1.000
_cell.length_c   1.000
_cell.angle_alpha   90.00
_cell.angle_beta   90.00
_cell.angle_gamma   90.00
#
_symmetry.space_group_name_H-M   'P 1'
#
loop_
_entity.id
_entity.type
_entity.pdbx_description
1 polymer ?
#
loop_
_entity_poly.entity_id
_entity_poly.type
_entity_poly.pdbx_seq_one_letter_code
_entity_poly.pdbx_strand_id
1 'polypeptide(L)'
;MYFPVLAVLAILPLLTTALGHDHHRVQGRDIKTEVVLVTQTVYTTMVIAPTPTIVASQAPTLSILTIGNPTTIVPAPSPPAAAPAKPSPPPPNPYTPLVSAPNNASIINSCDYDVWVSSIGGHESCGPGNTNYLVRAKTTYTEAIRVCTNAGVSLKVSKTVAGLVKPMQFEYTVGADKKSVSYDISYLDCMVKNGTEFKDFAGCVGQEKGIQAAGGIKCKGFHCVPGVECAQLAYTEPGFGGKNNAPVGTCGVEGGVVFEICAENRK
;
A
#
# COMPACT_ATOMS: atom_id res chain seq x y z
N MET A 1 19.38 -36.14 34.57
CA MET A 1 20.71 -35.83 33.96
C MET A 1 20.43 -35.11 32.66
N TYR A 2 20.59 -33.79 32.65
CA TYR A 2 20.42 -33.00 31.42
C TYR A 2 21.81 -32.67 30.89
N PHE A 3 22.08 -33.06 29.62
CA PHE A 3 23.27 -32.60 28.89
C PHE A 3 22.91 -31.36 28.08
N PRO A 4 23.65 -30.28 28.15
CA PRO A 4 23.44 -29.14 27.28
C PRO A 4 24.04 -29.44 25.90
N VAL A 5 23.22 -29.33 24.85
CA VAL A 5 23.71 -29.38 23.47
C VAL A 5 24.29 -28.00 23.14
N LEU A 6 25.62 -27.98 22.99
CA LEU A 6 26.32 -26.78 22.50
C LEU A 6 26.15 -26.70 20.98
N ALA A 7 25.42 -25.74 20.50
CA ALA A 7 25.37 -25.45 19.07
C ALA A 7 26.52 -24.53 18.70
N VAL A 8 27.46 -25.04 17.92
CA VAL A 8 28.57 -24.27 17.34
C VAL A 8 28.05 -23.59 16.07
N LEU A 9 27.96 -22.27 16.09
CA LEU A 9 27.62 -21.47 14.93
C LEU A 9 28.88 -21.17 14.12
N ALA A 10 28.99 -21.75 12.92
CA ALA A 10 30.05 -21.42 11.97
C ALA A 10 29.65 -20.17 11.19
N ILE A 11 30.39 -19.10 11.33
CA ILE A 11 30.22 -17.85 10.55
C ILE A 11 31.18 -17.94 9.36
N LEU A 12 30.61 -18.07 8.15
CA LEU A 12 31.36 -17.92 6.90
C LEU A 12 31.31 -16.45 6.48
N PRO A 13 32.43 -15.76 6.26
CA PRO A 13 32.42 -14.46 5.63
C PRO A 13 32.27 -14.62 4.11
N LEU A 14 31.21 -14.04 3.52
CA LEU A 14 31.10 -13.84 2.07
C LEU A 14 32.03 -12.68 1.67
N LEU A 15 33.10 -12.99 0.95
CA LEU A 15 33.90 -11.98 0.25
C LEU A 15 33.22 -11.67 -1.08
N THR A 16 32.65 -10.46 -1.20
CA THR A 16 32.23 -9.92 -2.49
C THR A 16 33.35 -9.04 -3.03
N THR A 17 33.97 -9.46 -4.13
CA THR A 17 34.92 -8.66 -4.89
C THR A 17 34.15 -7.67 -5.78
N ALA A 18 34.32 -6.38 -5.50
CA ALA A 18 33.87 -5.33 -6.40
C ALA A 18 34.89 -5.14 -7.54
N LEU A 19 34.46 -5.42 -8.78
CA LEU A 19 35.23 -5.10 -10.00
C LEU A 19 35.08 -3.60 -10.27
N GLY A 20 36.17 -2.84 -10.12
CA GLY A 20 36.26 -1.46 -10.54
C GLY A 20 36.34 -1.35 -12.07
N HIS A 21 35.48 -0.53 -12.65
CA HIS A 21 35.59 -0.08 -14.04
C HIS A 21 36.22 1.30 -14.07
N ASP A 22 37.44 1.35 -14.57
CA ASP A 22 38.15 2.59 -14.91
C ASP A 22 37.56 3.20 -16.17
N HIS A 23 37.12 4.46 -16.16
CA HIS A 23 37.15 5.30 -17.35
C HIS A 23 37.04 6.80 -17.11
N HIS A 24 38.04 7.45 -17.71
CA HIS A 24 38.13 8.84 -18.17
C HIS A 24 38.62 9.90 -17.20
N ARG A 25 39.88 10.20 -17.45
CA ARG A 25 40.66 11.35 -17.02
C ARG A 25 40.08 12.66 -17.58
N VAL A 26 39.53 13.50 -16.74
CA VAL A 26 39.33 14.94 -17.02
C VAL A 26 40.16 15.71 -16.02
N GLN A 27 40.96 16.66 -16.53
CA GLN A 27 41.94 17.46 -15.78
C GLN A 27 41.31 18.28 -14.63
N GLY A 28 41.89 18.14 -13.47
CA GLY A 28 41.97 19.19 -12.49
C GLY A 28 40.82 19.32 -11.50
N ARG A 29 40.74 18.37 -10.56
CA ARG A 29 40.47 18.59 -9.13
C ARG A 29 40.49 17.20 -8.45
N ASP A 30 41.42 17.02 -7.51
CA ASP A 30 41.47 15.80 -6.68
C ASP A 30 40.19 15.74 -5.80
N ILE A 31 39.23 14.93 -6.17
CA ILE A 31 38.09 14.57 -5.32
C ILE A 31 38.51 13.33 -4.54
N LYS A 32 38.85 13.49 -3.26
CA LYS A 32 39.01 12.38 -2.34
C LYS A 32 37.62 11.75 -2.08
N THR A 33 37.35 10.62 -2.68
CA THR A 33 36.14 9.83 -2.36
C THR A 33 36.45 8.95 -1.15
N GLU A 34 35.87 9.27 -0.02
CA GLU A 34 35.93 8.43 1.17
C GLU A 34 34.76 7.42 1.09
N VAL A 35 35.13 6.14 0.92
CA VAL A 35 34.12 5.05 0.91
C VAL A 35 33.87 4.63 2.35
N VAL A 36 32.73 5.04 2.91
CA VAL A 36 32.29 4.57 4.22
C VAL A 36 31.54 3.23 4.03
N LEU A 37 32.17 2.14 4.45
CA LEU A 37 31.53 0.82 4.50
C LEU A 37 30.64 0.76 5.75
N VAL A 38 29.32 0.82 5.57
CA VAL A 38 28.37 0.59 6.65
C VAL A 38 28.02 -0.90 6.67
N THR A 39 28.53 -1.62 7.65
CA THR A 39 28.16 -3.02 7.88
C THR A 39 26.92 -3.07 8.78
N GLN A 40 25.78 -3.45 8.25
CA GLN A 40 24.57 -3.66 9.03
C GLN A 40 24.50 -5.13 9.46
N THR A 41 24.65 -5.39 10.76
CA THR A 41 24.49 -6.74 11.33
C THR A 41 23.03 -6.94 11.70
N VAL A 42 22.35 -7.85 10.99
CA VAL A 42 20.97 -8.24 11.28
C VAL A 42 20.98 -9.42 12.25
N TYR A 43 20.48 -9.24 13.46
CA TYR A 43 20.25 -10.31 14.42
C TYR A 43 18.85 -10.88 14.24
N THR A 44 18.76 -12.16 13.87
CA THR A 44 17.49 -12.88 13.85
C THR A 44 17.36 -13.69 15.14
N THR A 45 16.47 -13.31 16.02
CA THR A 45 16.15 -14.07 17.23
C THR A 45 15.10 -15.10 16.89
N MET A 46 15.45 -16.38 16.84
CA MET A 46 14.47 -17.47 16.79
C MET A 46 13.89 -17.68 18.19
N VAL A 47 12.61 -17.38 18.36
CA VAL A 47 11.85 -17.78 19.55
C VAL A 47 11.36 -19.20 19.31
N ILE A 48 11.97 -20.17 19.99
CA ILE A 48 11.48 -21.55 20.01
C ILE A 48 10.32 -21.59 21.01
N ALA A 49 9.10 -21.74 20.51
CA ALA A 49 7.92 -21.92 21.34
C ALA A 49 8.04 -23.27 22.10
N PRO A 50 7.74 -23.34 23.41
CA PRO A 50 7.73 -24.60 24.14
C PRO A 50 6.63 -25.51 23.59
N THR A 51 6.99 -26.77 23.35
CA THR A 51 6.08 -27.84 22.93
C THR A 51 4.95 -27.98 23.96
N PRO A 52 3.67 -27.93 23.56
CA PRO A 52 2.58 -28.12 24.51
C PRO A 52 2.61 -29.57 25.05
N THR A 53 2.72 -29.68 26.37
CA THR A 53 2.58 -30.94 27.08
C THR A 53 1.11 -31.35 27.02
N ILE A 54 0.83 -32.43 26.33
CA ILE A 54 -0.53 -33.03 26.31
C ILE A 54 -0.80 -33.65 27.68
N VAL A 55 -1.60 -32.98 28.48
CA VAL A 55 -2.18 -33.58 29.69
C VAL A 55 -3.34 -34.47 29.24
N ALA A 56 -3.20 -35.73 29.44
CA ALA A 56 -4.28 -36.71 29.20
C ALA A 56 -5.47 -36.39 30.14
N SER A 57 -6.53 -35.86 29.57
CA SER A 57 -7.81 -35.66 30.27
C SER A 57 -8.50 -37.02 30.41
N GLN A 58 -8.82 -37.38 31.66
CA GLN A 58 -9.59 -38.58 31.96
C GLN A 58 -11.00 -38.47 31.36
N ALA A 59 -11.43 -39.51 30.69
CA ALA A 59 -12.77 -39.60 30.11
C ALA A 59 -13.86 -39.54 31.20
N PRO A 60 -14.92 -38.77 31.03
CA PRO A 60 -16.07 -38.81 31.92
C PRO A 60 -16.87 -40.11 31.71
N THR A 61 -17.18 -40.80 32.83
CA THR A 61 -18.02 -41.95 32.88
C THR A 61 -19.45 -41.60 32.45
N LEU A 62 -19.89 -42.14 31.34
CA LEU A 62 -21.26 -42.00 30.84
C LEU A 62 -22.22 -42.82 31.69
N SER A 63 -23.05 -42.16 32.50
CA SER A 63 -24.24 -42.76 33.11
C SER A 63 -25.34 -42.81 32.06
N ILE A 64 -25.75 -44.03 31.69
CA ILE A 64 -26.88 -44.26 30.77
C ILE A 64 -28.17 -44.03 31.52
N LEU A 65 -28.84 -42.90 31.27
CA LEU A 65 -30.23 -42.69 31.65
C LEU A 65 -31.11 -43.16 30.47
N THR A 66 -31.86 -44.23 30.71
CA THR A 66 -32.87 -44.74 29.79
C THR A 66 -34.07 -43.79 29.81
N ILE A 67 -34.28 -43.02 28.76
CA ILE A 67 -35.43 -42.13 28.60
C ILE A 67 -36.21 -42.58 27.37
N GLY A 68 -37.53 -42.65 27.57
CA GLY A 68 -38.53 -43.15 26.66
C GLY A 68 -38.57 -42.48 25.29
N ASN A 69 -39.35 -43.11 24.40
CA ASN A 69 -39.58 -42.86 22.97
C ASN A 69 -39.26 -41.45 22.45
N PRO A 70 -38.44 -41.33 21.43
CA PRO A 70 -38.21 -40.03 20.78
C PRO A 70 -39.44 -39.67 19.93
N THR A 71 -40.15 -38.63 20.34
CA THR A 71 -41.06 -37.90 19.46
C THR A 71 -40.18 -37.19 18.42
N THR A 72 -40.25 -37.59 17.18
CA THR A 72 -39.53 -36.97 16.07
C THR A 72 -40.06 -35.53 15.88
N ILE A 73 -39.38 -34.57 16.45
CA ILE A 73 -39.61 -33.15 16.13
C ILE A 73 -38.97 -32.88 14.77
N VAL A 74 -39.78 -32.75 13.73
CA VAL A 74 -39.33 -32.29 12.41
C VAL A 74 -39.00 -30.83 12.56
N PRO A 75 -37.71 -30.39 12.32
CA PRO A 75 -37.38 -28.97 12.35
C PRO A 75 -38.16 -28.24 11.26
N ALA A 76 -38.79 -27.11 11.62
CA ALA A 76 -39.42 -26.25 10.64
C ALA A 76 -38.34 -25.76 9.64
N PRO A 77 -38.66 -25.66 8.33
CA PRO A 77 -37.70 -25.17 7.35
C PRO A 77 -37.26 -23.76 7.72
N SER A 78 -35.93 -23.56 7.82
CA SER A 78 -35.33 -22.25 8.04
C SER A 78 -35.78 -21.30 6.93
N PRO A 79 -36.12 -20.04 7.25
CA PRO A 79 -36.45 -19.06 6.22
C PRO A 79 -35.27 -18.89 5.25
N PRO A 80 -35.55 -18.71 3.95
CA PRO A 80 -34.49 -18.48 2.98
C PRO A 80 -33.56 -17.32 3.42
N ALA A 81 -32.25 -17.56 3.37
CA ALA A 81 -31.28 -16.49 3.67
C ALA A 81 -31.55 -15.28 2.77
N ALA A 82 -31.71 -14.10 3.36
CA ALA A 82 -31.90 -12.88 2.61
C ALA A 82 -30.74 -12.70 1.63
N ALA A 83 -31.07 -12.39 0.36
CA ALA A 83 -30.05 -12.12 -0.65
C ALA A 83 -29.13 -10.98 -0.16
N PRO A 84 -27.81 -11.03 -0.42
CA PRO A 84 -26.89 -9.97 -0.05
C PRO A 84 -27.38 -8.62 -0.59
N ALA A 85 -27.48 -7.63 0.27
CA ALA A 85 -27.91 -6.28 -0.13
C ALA A 85 -26.91 -5.75 -1.18
N LYS A 86 -27.44 -5.20 -2.28
CA LYS A 86 -26.62 -4.55 -3.30
C LYS A 86 -25.86 -3.38 -2.65
N PRO A 87 -24.55 -3.25 -2.87
CA PRO A 87 -23.77 -2.14 -2.30
C PRO A 87 -24.41 -0.81 -2.66
N SER A 88 -24.57 0.07 -1.68
CA SER A 88 -25.03 1.43 -1.91
C SER A 88 -24.05 2.17 -2.83
N PRO A 89 -24.50 3.04 -3.74
CA PRO A 89 -23.59 3.85 -4.53
C PRO A 89 -22.74 4.73 -3.62
N PRO A 90 -21.44 4.97 -3.97
CA PRO A 90 -20.60 5.87 -3.20
C PRO A 90 -21.21 7.28 -3.15
N PRO A 91 -20.97 8.04 -2.07
CA PRO A 91 -21.45 9.41 -1.95
C PRO A 91 -20.90 10.30 -3.07
N PRO A 92 -21.58 11.37 -3.45
CA PRO A 92 -21.08 12.32 -4.45
C PRO A 92 -19.77 12.98 -3.95
N ASN A 93 -18.85 13.28 -4.87
CA ASN A 93 -17.60 13.96 -4.55
C ASN A 93 -17.87 15.40 -4.05
N PRO A 94 -17.46 15.75 -2.82
CA PRO A 94 -17.67 17.09 -2.26
C PRO A 94 -16.60 18.10 -2.68
N TYR A 95 -15.53 17.66 -3.36
CA TYR A 95 -14.38 18.50 -3.68
C TYR A 95 -14.49 19.14 -5.06
N THR A 96 -13.74 20.21 -5.27
CA THR A 96 -13.55 20.80 -6.60
C THR A 96 -13.02 19.75 -7.58
N PRO A 97 -13.64 19.56 -8.75
CA PRO A 97 -13.19 18.56 -9.71
C PRO A 97 -11.72 18.70 -10.09
N LEU A 98 -11.05 17.58 -10.28
CA LEU A 98 -9.68 17.53 -10.76
C LEU A 98 -9.64 17.69 -12.28
N VAL A 99 -8.56 18.32 -12.76
CA VAL A 99 -8.24 18.41 -14.19
C VAL A 99 -6.84 17.81 -14.37
N SER A 100 -6.75 16.70 -15.07
CA SER A 100 -5.48 16.05 -15.39
C SER A 100 -4.77 16.73 -16.56
N ALA A 101 -3.44 16.70 -16.56
CA ALA A 101 -2.64 17.12 -17.69
C ALA A 101 -2.37 15.93 -18.64
N PRO A 102 -2.52 16.12 -19.96
CA PRO A 102 -2.33 15.04 -20.93
C PRO A 102 -0.97 14.34 -20.78
N ASN A 103 -1.00 13.01 -20.82
CA ASN A 103 0.19 12.14 -20.73
C ASN A 103 1.04 12.34 -19.46
N ASN A 104 0.49 12.96 -18.42
CA ASN A 104 1.21 13.21 -17.16
C ASN A 104 0.51 12.52 -15.98
N ALA A 105 1.31 12.19 -14.98
CA ALA A 105 0.87 11.86 -13.63
C ALA A 105 1.22 13.05 -12.72
N SER A 106 0.24 13.55 -11.96
CA SER A 106 0.43 14.76 -11.15
C SER A 106 -0.07 14.53 -9.72
N ILE A 107 0.60 15.16 -8.74
CA ILE A 107 0.13 15.28 -7.36
C ILE A 107 -0.04 16.76 -7.04
N ILE A 108 -1.27 17.17 -6.74
CA ILE A 108 -1.58 18.51 -6.25
C ILE A 108 -1.46 18.49 -4.72
N ASN A 109 -0.54 19.26 -4.19
CA ASN A 109 -0.45 19.50 -2.76
C ASN A 109 -1.32 20.71 -2.39
N SER A 110 -2.57 20.46 -2.03
CA SER A 110 -3.49 21.50 -1.53
C SER A 110 -3.37 21.73 -0.02
N CYS A 111 -2.44 21.05 0.66
CA CYS A 111 -2.17 21.27 2.07
C CYS A 111 -1.51 22.63 2.35
N ASP A 112 -1.55 23.04 3.61
CA ASP A 112 -0.88 24.26 4.10
C ASP A 112 0.59 23.98 4.55
N TYR A 113 1.10 22.80 4.20
CA TYR A 113 2.46 22.35 4.50
C TYR A 113 3.11 21.66 3.30
N ASP A 114 4.44 21.67 3.28
CA ASP A 114 5.23 20.99 2.27
C ASP A 114 5.16 19.47 2.43
N VAL A 115 5.28 18.74 1.33
CA VAL A 115 5.37 17.27 1.31
C VAL A 115 6.53 16.79 0.45
N TRP A 116 6.97 15.58 0.70
CA TRP A 116 7.94 14.88 -0.13
C TRP A 116 7.24 13.84 -0.98
N VAL A 117 7.60 13.81 -2.26
CA VAL A 117 7.13 12.81 -3.23
C VAL A 117 8.31 11.96 -3.68
N SER A 118 8.13 10.64 -3.66
CA SER A 118 9.05 9.69 -4.26
C SER A 118 8.30 8.87 -5.30
N SER A 119 8.69 8.97 -6.57
CA SER A 119 8.09 8.23 -7.67
C SER A 119 8.88 6.93 -7.90
N ILE A 120 8.28 5.80 -7.58
CA ILE A 120 8.94 4.48 -7.60
C ILE A 120 8.24 3.57 -8.60
N GLY A 121 8.98 3.09 -9.57
CA GLY A 121 8.51 2.04 -10.47
C GLY A 121 8.67 0.65 -9.86
N GLY A 122 7.69 -0.21 -10.06
CA GLY A 122 7.71 -1.60 -9.58
C GLY A 122 8.69 -2.52 -10.34
N HIS A 123 9.32 -2.02 -11.41
CA HIS A 123 10.29 -2.75 -12.22
C HIS A 123 11.28 -1.77 -12.86
N GLU A 124 12.48 -2.23 -13.19
CA GLU A 124 13.52 -1.44 -13.85
C GLU A 124 13.08 -0.83 -15.19
N SER A 125 12.16 -1.51 -15.92
CA SER A 125 11.56 -1.01 -17.16
C SER A 125 10.79 0.30 -17.00
N CYS A 126 10.44 0.68 -15.77
CA CYS A 126 9.82 1.98 -15.49
C CYS A 126 10.80 3.15 -15.61
N GLY A 127 12.07 2.87 -15.83
CA GLY A 127 13.13 3.87 -15.79
C GLY A 127 13.44 4.36 -14.37
N PRO A 128 14.42 5.24 -14.21
CA PRO A 128 14.77 5.81 -12.92
C PRO A 128 13.62 6.65 -12.38
N GLY A 129 13.19 6.35 -11.16
CA GLY A 129 12.30 7.22 -10.41
C GLY A 129 13.06 8.45 -9.90
N ASN A 130 12.31 9.45 -9.42
CA ASN A 130 12.97 10.49 -8.64
C ASN A 130 13.25 9.99 -7.22
N THR A 131 14.32 10.51 -6.64
CA THR A 131 14.78 10.12 -5.30
C THR A 131 14.13 10.94 -4.23
N ASN A 132 13.22 11.66 -4.20
CA ASN A 132 12.56 12.50 -3.20
C ASN A 132 12.48 13.97 -3.69
N TYR A 133 11.35 14.32 -4.17
CA TYR A 133 11.04 15.67 -4.64
C TYR A 133 10.24 16.43 -3.57
N LEU A 134 10.70 17.62 -3.19
CA LEU A 134 9.97 18.50 -2.29
C LEU A 134 8.87 19.24 -3.06
N VAL A 135 7.62 18.99 -2.68
CA VAL A 135 6.44 19.68 -3.22
C VAL A 135 5.94 20.68 -2.19
N ARG A 136 6.13 21.96 -2.46
CA ARG A 136 5.72 23.04 -1.58
C ARG A 136 4.21 23.05 -1.37
N ALA A 137 3.78 23.62 -0.24
CA ALA A 137 2.38 23.92 -0.01
C ALA A 137 1.75 24.65 -1.20
N LYS A 138 0.55 24.25 -1.61
CA LYS A 138 -0.21 24.84 -2.72
C LYS A 138 0.48 24.75 -4.10
N THR A 139 1.39 23.80 -4.28
CA THR A 139 2.04 23.53 -5.57
C THR A 139 1.75 22.12 -6.07
N THR A 140 2.19 21.83 -7.29
CA THR A 140 1.95 20.55 -7.96
C THR A 140 3.27 19.91 -8.37
N TYR A 141 3.41 18.62 -8.09
CA TYR A 141 4.38 17.72 -8.70
C TYR A 141 3.81 17.15 -10.00
N THR A 142 4.61 17.04 -11.04
CA THR A 142 4.20 16.43 -12.30
C THR A 142 5.37 15.67 -12.92
N GLU A 143 5.07 14.47 -13.44
CA GLU A 143 5.98 13.67 -14.25
C GLU A 143 5.25 13.15 -15.50
N ALA A 144 5.98 12.82 -16.55
CA ALA A 144 5.42 12.09 -17.67
C ALA A 144 5.02 10.66 -17.23
N ILE A 145 3.86 10.17 -17.69
CA ILE A 145 3.44 8.80 -17.40
C ILE A 145 4.51 7.82 -17.90
N ARG A 146 4.98 6.95 -17.03
CA ARG A 146 5.99 5.94 -17.32
C ARG A 146 5.34 4.62 -17.71
N VAL A 147 5.83 4.01 -18.80
CA VAL A 147 5.39 2.69 -19.27
C VAL A 147 6.32 1.64 -18.72
N CYS A 148 5.79 0.75 -17.90
CA CYS A 148 6.53 -0.34 -17.27
C CYS A 148 6.11 -1.69 -17.88
N THR A 149 7.02 -2.67 -17.86
CA THR A 149 6.68 -4.04 -18.25
C THR A 149 6.16 -4.81 -17.03
N ASN A 150 4.87 -5.20 -17.06
CA ASN A 150 4.22 -5.96 -15.99
C ASN A 150 4.33 -5.33 -14.59
N ALA A 151 4.40 -4.02 -14.53
CA ALA A 151 4.50 -3.28 -13.27
C ALA A 151 3.82 -1.93 -13.40
N GLY A 152 3.59 -1.26 -12.26
CA GLY A 152 3.11 0.11 -12.16
C GLY A 152 4.14 1.03 -11.51
N VAL A 153 3.71 2.26 -11.29
CA VAL A 153 4.45 3.30 -10.58
C VAL A 153 3.65 3.68 -9.35
N SER A 154 4.32 3.75 -8.21
CA SER A 154 3.77 4.29 -6.97
C SER A 154 4.37 5.67 -6.70
N LEU A 155 3.52 6.69 -6.63
CA LEU A 155 3.86 8.03 -6.19
C LEU A 155 3.66 8.07 -4.68
N LYS A 156 4.73 7.93 -3.92
CA LYS A 156 4.75 7.87 -2.46
C LYS A 156 4.85 9.27 -1.88
N VAL A 157 3.94 9.62 -0.97
CA VAL A 157 3.85 10.97 -0.39
C VAL A 157 3.95 10.93 1.12
N SER A 158 4.75 11.83 1.70
CA SER A 158 4.92 11.99 3.14
C SER A 158 5.26 13.42 3.54
N LYS A 159 5.02 13.80 4.80
CA LYS A 159 5.44 15.11 5.37
C LYS A 159 6.95 15.26 5.50
N THR A 160 7.68 14.14 5.57
CA THR A 160 9.14 14.12 5.71
C THR A 160 9.77 13.03 4.85
N VAL A 161 11.04 13.15 4.51
CA VAL A 161 11.77 12.07 3.79
C VAL A 161 11.74 10.76 4.59
N ALA A 162 11.93 10.82 5.90
CA ALA A 162 11.87 9.64 6.76
C ALA A 162 10.49 8.98 6.76
N GLY A 163 9.42 9.76 6.59
CA GLY A 163 8.05 9.25 6.52
C GLY A 163 7.74 8.45 5.25
N LEU A 164 8.60 8.50 4.23
CA LEU A 164 8.44 7.72 3.00
C LEU A 164 8.60 6.20 3.18
N VAL A 165 8.93 5.74 4.38
CA VAL A 165 8.86 4.31 4.76
C VAL A 165 7.43 3.84 5.05
N LYS A 166 6.51 4.78 5.35
CA LYS A 166 5.07 4.56 5.55
C LYS A 166 4.27 5.64 4.81
N PRO A 167 4.35 5.70 3.49
CA PRO A 167 3.78 6.79 2.71
C PRO A 167 2.28 6.61 2.49
N MET A 168 1.59 7.71 2.24
CA MET A 168 0.40 7.71 1.40
C MET A 168 0.81 7.39 -0.03
N GLN A 169 0.05 6.54 -0.76
CA GLN A 169 0.41 6.13 -2.10
C GLN A 169 -0.70 6.47 -3.11
N PHE A 170 -0.27 6.95 -4.25
CA PHE A 170 -1.06 7.06 -5.46
C PHE A 170 -0.38 6.21 -6.53
N GLU A 171 -1.14 5.32 -7.12
CA GLU A 171 -0.56 4.32 -8.00
C GLU A 171 -1.15 4.42 -9.40
N TYR A 172 -0.31 4.16 -10.41
CA TYR A 172 -0.78 4.02 -11.77
C TYR A 172 -0.02 2.93 -12.53
N THR A 173 -0.71 2.28 -13.46
CA THR A 173 -0.14 1.25 -14.34
C THR A 173 -0.65 1.46 -15.76
N VAL A 174 0.28 1.56 -16.71
CA VAL A 174 -0.08 1.60 -18.12
C VAL A 174 -0.35 0.19 -18.62
N GLY A 175 -1.48 0.00 -19.29
CA GLY A 175 -1.87 -1.28 -19.85
C GLY A 175 -0.89 -1.80 -20.90
N ALA A 176 -0.92 -3.11 -21.17
CA ALA A 176 -0.07 -3.74 -22.17
C ALA A 176 -0.28 -3.16 -23.59
N ASP A 177 -1.48 -2.62 -23.86
CA ASP A 177 -1.83 -1.92 -25.08
C ASP A 177 -1.18 -0.53 -25.23
N LYS A 178 -0.56 -0.02 -24.16
CA LYS A 178 0.03 1.33 -24.02
C LYS A 178 -0.96 2.47 -24.29
N LYS A 179 -2.26 2.18 -24.32
CA LYS A 179 -3.33 3.15 -24.57
C LYS A 179 -4.17 3.43 -23.36
N SER A 180 -4.16 2.53 -22.38
CA SER A 180 -4.90 2.67 -21.13
C SER A 180 -3.97 2.87 -19.95
N VAL A 181 -4.45 3.60 -18.94
CA VAL A 181 -3.81 3.75 -17.63
C VAL A 181 -4.83 3.43 -16.56
N SER A 182 -4.48 2.51 -15.68
CA SER A 182 -5.21 2.23 -14.45
C SER A 182 -4.59 3.02 -13.31
N TYR A 183 -5.41 3.48 -12.37
CA TYR A 183 -4.95 4.29 -11.23
C TYR A 183 -5.83 4.10 -10.00
N ASP A 184 -5.25 4.29 -8.83
CA ASP A 184 -5.91 4.13 -7.55
C ASP A 184 -5.26 4.97 -6.43
N ILE A 185 -5.93 4.96 -5.27
CA ILE A 185 -5.47 5.53 -4.01
C ILE A 185 -5.19 4.36 -3.07
N SER A 186 -4.03 4.35 -2.39
CA SER A 186 -3.67 3.29 -1.45
C SER A 186 -3.23 3.85 -0.09
N TYR A 187 -3.91 3.38 0.96
CA TYR A 187 -3.61 3.66 2.37
C TYR A 187 -2.78 2.55 3.02
N LEU A 188 -2.44 1.50 2.29
CA LEU A 188 -1.91 0.26 2.86
C LEU A 188 -0.65 0.44 3.70
N ASP A 189 0.22 1.38 3.32
CA ASP A 189 1.49 1.61 4.03
C ASP A 189 1.35 2.63 5.17
N CYS A 190 0.46 3.62 5.07
CA CYS A 190 0.33 4.71 6.04
C CYS A 190 -0.70 4.47 7.13
N MET A 191 -1.71 3.64 6.87
CA MET A 191 -2.74 3.37 7.87
C MET A 191 -2.25 2.41 8.96
N VAL A 192 -2.79 2.57 10.17
CA VAL A 192 -2.59 1.65 11.29
C VAL A 192 -3.88 0.87 11.53
N LYS A 193 -3.77 -0.46 11.65
CA LYS A 193 -4.88 -1.33 12.04
C LYS A 193 -4.90 -1.48 13.55
N ASN A 194 -6.01 -1.11 14.19
CA ASN A 194 -6.29 -1.40 15.58
C ASN A 194 -7.28 -2.59 15.67
N GLY A 195 -6.74 -3.78 15.86
CA GLY A 195 -7.53 -5.01 15.82
C GLY A 195 -7.99 -5.36 14.40
N THR A 196 -9.17 -5.96 14.27
CA THR A 196 -9.71 -6.45 13.00
C THR A 196 -10.59 -5.44 12.26
N GLU A 197 -11.09 -4.40 12.94
CA GLU A 197 -12.16 -3.53 12.40
C GLU A 197 -11.81 -2.04 12.33
N PHE A 198 -10.96 -1.54 13.21
CA PHE A 198 -10.63 -0.11 13.22
C PHE A 198 -9.36 0.18 12.42
N LYS A 199 -9.45 1.13 11.51
CA LYS A 199 -8.33 1.63 10.69
C LYS A 199 -8.08 3.10 11.05
N ASP A 200 -6.88 3.40 11.50
CA ASP A 200 -6.44 4.76 11.79
C ASP A 200 -5.67 5.31 10.58
N PHE A 201 -6.17 6.37 10.00
CA PHE A 201 -5.59 7.07 8.84
C PHE A 201 -4.81 8.34 9.23
N ALA A 202 -4.63 8.62 10.52
CA ALA A 202 -3.95 9.85 10.99
C ALA A 202 -2.51 9.97 10.47
N GLY A 203 -1.86 8.84 10.18
CA GLY A 203 -0.54 8.80 9.55
C GLY A 203 -0.53 9.08 8.05
N CYS A 204 -1.70 9.08 7.39
CA CYS A 204 -1.80 9.23 5.95
C CYS A 204 -1.89 10.71 5.56
N VAL A 205 -0.86 11.19 4.93
CA VAL A 205 -0.69 12.61 4.57
C VAL A 205 -1.85 13.11 3.72
N GLY A 206 -2.44 14.22 4.13
CA GLY A 206 -3.55 14.88 3.42
C GLY A 206 -4.93 14.34 3.74
N GLN A 207 -5.05 13.16 4.40
CA GLN A 207 -6.34 12.58 4.76
C GLN A 207 -7.14 13.45 5.72
N GLU A 208 -6.46 14.24 6.56
CA GLU A 208 -7.09 15.17 7.48
C GLU A 208 -7.94 16.25 6.81
N LYS A 209 -7.76 16.47 5.50
CA LYS A 209 -8.49 17.42 4.64
C LYS A 209 -9.00 16.77 3.36
N GLY A 210 -9.02 15.44 3.33
CA GLY A 210 -9.52 14.66 2.22
C GLY A 210 -8.56 14.51 1.04
N ILE A 211 -8.78 13.43 0.31
CA ILE A 211 -7.95 13.00 -0.81
C ILE A 211 -8.85 12.74 -2.01
N GLN A 212 -8.37 13.02 -3.21
CA GLN A 212 -9.04 12.62 -4.42
C GLN A 212 -8.09 12.23 -5.55
N ALA A 213 -8.61 11.47 -6.51
CA ALA A 213 -7.92 11.07 -7.72
C ALA A 213 -8.86 11.06 -8.91
N ALA A 214 -8.34 11.40 -10.09
CA ALA A 214 -9.08 11.32 -11.34
C ALA A 214 -8.12 11.07 -12.51
N GLY A 215 -8.66 10.49 -13.59
CA GLY A 215 -8.03 10.49 -14.90
C GLY A 215 -8.56 11.58 -15.79
N GLY A 216 -8.38 11.42 -17.10
CA GLY A 216 -8.92 12.33 -18.12
C GLY A 216 -10.45 12.49 -18.08
N ILE A 217 -10.98 13.25 -19.00
CA ILE A 217 -12.41 13.56 -19.08
C ILE A 217 -13.26 12.29 -19.14
N LYS A 218 -14.33 12.24 -18.32
CA LYS A 218 -15.26 11.11 -18.17
C LYS A 218 -14.67 9.86 -17.52
N CYS A 219 -13.48 9.95 -16.94
CA CYS A 219 -12.91 8.86 -16.19
C CYS A 219 -13.49 8.77 -14.77
N LYS A 220 -13.38 7.59 -14.15
CA LYS A 220 -13.86 7.38 -12.78
C LYS A 220 -13.04 8.24 -11.82
N GLY A 221 -13.72 9.07 -11.03
CA GLY A 221 -13.10 9.79 -9.92
C GLY A 221 -13.16 8.97 -8.63
N PHE A 222 -12.19 9.20 -7.76
CA PHE A 222 -12.15 8.67 -6.41
C PHE A 222 -12.00 9.82 -5.42
N HIS A 223 -12.59 9.69 -4.24
CA HIS A 223 -12.43 10.66 -3.17
C HIS A 223 -12.61 9.99 -1.82
N CYS A 224 -11.86 10.45 -0.84
CA CYS A 224 -11.96 10.03 0.55
C CYS A 224 -12.10 11.26 1.43
N VAL A 225 -13.20 11.35 2.17
CA VAL A 225 -13.45 12.44 3.10
C VAL A 225 -12.73 12.20 4.44
N PRO A 226 -12.38 13.26 5.19
CA PRO A 226 -11.71 13.14 6.48
C PRO A 226 -12.49 12.27 7.46
N GLY A 227 -11.78 11.44 8.22
CA GLY A 227 -12.35 10.65 9.30
C GLY A 227 -13.31 9.53 8.88
N VAL A 228 -13.49 9.28 7.59
CA VAL A 228 -14.39 8.23 7.07
C VAL A 228 -13.58 7.18 6.32
N GLU A 229 -13.85 5.91 6.60
CA GLU A 229 -13.28 4.82 5.81
C GLU A 229 -13.85 4.84 4.39
N CYS A 230 -12.98 4.79 3.40
CA CYS A 230 -13.34 4.85 1.98
C CYS A 230 -12.96 3.59 1.19
N ALA A 231 -13.14 2.42 1.79
CA ALA A 231 -12.75 1.12 1.22
C ALA A 231 -13.31 0.83 -0.19
N GLN A 232 -14.38 1.50 -0.60
CA GLN A 232 -14.93 1.38 -1.96
C GLN A 232 -14.20 2.27 -2.99
N LEU A 233 -13.40 3.23 -2.52
CA LEU A 233 -12.78 4.28 -3.33
C LEU A 233 -11.26 4.31 -3.19
N ALA A 234 -10.70 3.53 -2.25
CA ALA A 234 -9.26 3.41 -2.01
C ALA A 234 -8.90 2.05 -1.42
N TYR A 235 -7.66 1.63 -1.60
CA TYR A 235 -7.14 0.41 -0.98
C TYR A 235 -6.90 0.63 0.52
N THR A 236 -7.68 -0.07 1.33
CA THR A 236 -7.54 -0.12 2.80
C THR A 236 -7.29 -1.53 3.32
N GLU A 237 -7.26 -2.53 2.42
CA GLU A 237 -6.97 -3.93 2.73
C GLU A 237 -6.07 -4.56 1.66
N PRO A 238 -5.06 -5.36 2.06
CA PRO A 238 -4.32 -6.17 1.11
C PRO A 238 -5.26 -7.19 0.44
N GLY A 239 -5.01 -7.50 -0.82
CA GLY A 239 -5.69 -8.59 -1.49
C GLY A 239 -6.96 -8.22 -2.26
N PHE A 240 -7.24 -6.95 -2.50
CA PHE A 240 -8.26 -6.53 -3.48
C PHE A 240 -7.89 -6.90 -4.92
N GLY A 241 -6.61 -7.21 -5.17
CA GLY A 241 -6.14 -7.60 -6.51
C GLY A 241 -6.97 -8.71 -7.13
N GLY A 242 -7.57 -8.44 -8.30
CA GLY A 242 -8.39 -9.38 -9.04
C GLY A 242 -9.85 -9.52 -8.56
N LYS A 243 -10.32 -8.74 -7.60
CA LYS A 243 -11.75 -8.70 -7.23
C LYS A 243 -12.50 -7.70 -8.12
N ASN A 244 -13.74 -8.05 -8.52
CA ASN A 244 -14.57 -7.25 -9.43
C ASN A 244 -14.91 -5.83 -8.95
N ASN A 245 -14.63 -5.49 -7.70
CA ASN A 245 -14.92 -4.20 -7.06
C ASN A 245 -13.65 -3.56 -6.46
N ALA A 246 -12.47 -3.88 -6.97
CA ALA A 246 -11.25 -3.16 -6.62
C ALA A 246 -11.44 -1.65 -6.89
N PRO A 247 -10.95 -0.77 -6.01
CA PRO A 247 -11.08 0.69 -6.16
C PRO A 247 -10.10 1.23 -7.21
N VAL A 248 -10.16 0.70 -8.42
CA VAL A 248 -9.31 1.07 -9.55
C VAL A 248 -10.12 1.78 -10.61
N GLY A 249 -9.60 2.90 -11.11
CA GLY A 249 -10.06 3.57 -12.33
C GLY A 249 -9.21 3.17 -13.51
N THR A 250 -9.80 3.16 -14.70
CA THR A 250 -9.05 2.94 -15.95
C THR A 250 -9.49 3.96 -16.98
N CYS A 251 -8.53 4.53 -17.69
CA CYS A 251 -8.74 5.59 -18.67
C CYS A 251 -7.77 5.51 -19.83
N GLY A 252 -7.96 6.36 -20.83
CA GLY A 252 -6.96 6.57 -21.88
C GLY A 252 -5.72 7.27 -21.31
N VAL A 253 -4.53 6.76 -21.65
CA VAL A 253 -3.25 7.29 -21.16
C VAL A 253 -3.04 8.75 -21.55
N GLU A 254 -3.56 9.13 -22.71
CA GLU A 254 -3.51 10.50 -23.24
C GLU A 254 -4.23 11.51 -22.32
N GLY A 255 -5.20 11.06 -21.54
CA GLY A 255 -5.92 11.90 -20.58
C GLY A 255 -5.10 12.26 -19.33
N GLY A 256 -4.05 11.50 -19.04
CA GLY A 256 -3.27 11.66 -17.82
C GLY A 256 -4.00 11.20 -16.57
N VAL A 257 -3.30 11.25 -15.43
CA VAL A 257 -3.86 11.00 -14.10
C VAL A 257 -3.45 12.11 -13.13
N VAL A 258 -4.33 12.43 -12.21
CA VAL A 258 -4.10 13.48 -11.21
C VAL A 258 -4.61 13.04 -9.85
N PHE A 259 -3.82 13.30 -8.84
CA PHE A 259 -4.08 13.00 -7.44
C PHE A 259 -3.99 14.29 -6.64
N GLU A 260 -4.76 14.39 -5.56
CA GLU A 260 -4.73 15.54 -4.68
C GLU A 260 -4.80 15.14 -3.23
N ILE A 261 -3.99 15.78 -2.42
CA ILE A 261 -4.01 15.71 -0.97
C ILE A 261 -4.54 17.02 -0.38
N CYS A 262 -5.23 16.94 0.77
CA CYS A 262 -5.90 18.08 1.40
C CYS A 262 -6.93 18.75 0.49
N ALA A 263 -7.80 17.98 -0.20
CA ALA A 263 -8.70 18.44 -1.24
C ALA A 263 -9.70 19.53 -0.78
N GLU A 264 -10.08 19.58 0.51
CA GLU A 264 -10.92 20.65 1.09
C GLU A 264 -10.31 22.04 0.98
N ASN A 265 -8.99 22.13 0.89
CA ASN A 265 -8.28 23.41 0.85
C ASN A 265 -8.24 24.04 -0.55
N ARG A 266 -8.66 23.29 -1.58
CA ARG A 266 -8.77 23.81 -2.95
C ARG A 266 -10.24 24.18 -3.21
N LYS A 267 -10.55 25.44 -3.00
CA LYS A 267 -11.88 26.04 -3.26
C LYS A 267 -11.86 26.83 -4.55
#